data_5372af8a40b15a9c5be950b15e2caedc
#
_entry.id   5372af8a40b15a9c5be950b15e2caedc
#
_cell.length_a   1.000
_cell.length_b   1.000
_cell.length_c   1.000
_cell.angle_alpha   90.00
_cell.angle_beta   90.00
_cell.angle_gamma   90.00
#
_symmetry.space_group_name_H-M   'P 1'
#
loop_
_entity.id
_entity.type
_entity.pdbx_description
1 polymer ?
#
loop_
_entity_poly.entity_id
_entity_poly.type
_entity_poly.pdbx_seq_one_letter_code
_entity_poly.pdbx_strand_id
1 'polypeptide(L)'
;MEQLSLFDMPSIADKWQVQNFSADNFGQQSARMSLEQKLIPITIVTSDFNRQSVSYQLSKRDSLHRWLKYKEGFSADLVKRLLKEFNIKQGDTVLDPFVGSGTTSLVCKMQGINSIAFDILPMSKIAIKAKQSAFDYDLIELKRLVSEIENLSMPDNYSKRTPYLAITDGAYPDNTEKEIAFFTEWNNDNKYSEIEKNLVTLCILNSLEKVSYTAKDGQFLRWDYRSKKMLESTEYRKENGKTPLVIRLDKGNLPTLKQSLLTELSSVYIDISTIQKNATPNETILNFSEGNALYELPKLESNILNGVITSPPYCNRYDYTRTYALELAYLGITDKKIKKLRQELLSCTVENKPKIDFIKENYIASKKEKDFIHIMQIIKNNKTLAEINHSLTERNKNGDINNKGVLRMVNGYFEELTFIYAELFRLCKPGAKVAFVNDNVRYGGEVISVDYISTELAEQIGFKPVKVYSLKQQKGNSSQQMAKFGRVPLRKSITVWEKA
;
A
#
# COMPACT_ATOMS: atom_id res chain seq x y z
N MET A 1 14.86 38.93 -32.23
CA MET A 1 14.25 38.05 -31.21
C MET A 1 13.02 37.45 -31.83
N GLU A 2 13.16 36.29 -32.45
CA GLU A 2 12.03 35.53 -32.99
C GLU A 2 11.17 35.05 -31.84
N GLN A 3 9.91 35.45 -31.86
CA GLN A 3 8.89 34.87 -31.01
C GLN A 3 8.68 33.40 -31.41
N LEU A 4 9.25 32.47 -30.66
CA LEU A 4 8.89 31.07 -30.75
C LEU A 4 7.37 30.96 -30.50
N SER A 5 6.65 30.44 -31.50
CA SER A 5 5.22 30.24 -31.42
C SER A 5 4.91 29.27 -30.27
N LEU A 6 3.74 29.44 -29.64
CA LEU A 6 3.28 28.53 -28.56
C LEU A 6 3.18 27.06 -29.02
N PHE A 7 3.25 26.81 -30.34
CA PHE A 7 3.20 25.48 -30.96
C PHE A 7 4.57 24.78 -31.07
N ASP A 8 5.70 25.51 -30.85
CA ASP A 8 7.06 24.96 -30.90
C ASP A 8 7.61 24.55 -29.52
N MET A 9 6.85 24.72 -28.46
CA MET A 9 7.23 24.13 -27.17
C MET A 9 7.00 22.61 -27.23
N PRO A 10 8.05 21.77 -26.98
CA PRO A 10 7.84 20.33 -26.87
C PRO A 10 6.68 20.07 -25.89
N SER A 11 5.72 19.29 -26.31
CA SER A 11 4.56 18.96 -25.47
C SER A 11 5.07 18.46 -24.12
N ILE A 12 4.37 18.76 -23.03
CA ILE A 12 4.80 18.31 -21.69
C ILE A 12 4.90 16.76 -21.67
N ALA A 13 4.20 16.07 -22.54
CA ALA A 13 4.33 14.63 -22.78
C ALA A 13 5.74 14.24 -23.24
N ASP A 14 6.41 15.05 -24.08
CA ASP A 14 7.75 14.75 -24.60
C ASP A 14 8.82 14.73 -23.49
N LYS A 15 8.63 15.46 -22.41
CA LYS A 15 9.56 15.49 -21.26
C LYS A 15 9.57 14.19 -20.45
N TRP A 16 8.58 13.31 -20.64
CA TRP A 16 8.43 12.05 -19.92
C TRP A 16 8.62 10.82 -20.80
N GLN A 17 8.98 11.02 -22.07
CA GLN A 17 9.42 9.92 -22.92
C GLN A 17 10.68 9.29 -22.33
N VAL A 18 10.64 8.00 -22.11
CA VAL A 18 11.84 7.23 -21.77
C VAL A 18 12.53 6.90 -23.09
N GLN A 19 13.43 7.77 -23.55
CA GLN A 19 14.16 7.58 -24.82
C GLN A 19 15.13 6.39 -24.76
N ASN A 20 15.56 6.02 -23.56
CA ASN A 20 16.47 4.91 -23.35
C ASN A 20 16.07 4.11 -22.12
N PHE A 21 15.59 2.90 -22.34
CA PHE A 21 15.18 1.97 -21.26
C PHE A 21 16.35 1.29 -20.56
N SER A 22 17.53 1.23 -21.21
CA SER A 22 18.77 0.75 -20.63
C SER A 22 19.73 1.90 -20.41
N ALA A 23 20.36 1.97 -19.22
CA ALA A 23 21.21 3.10 -18.84
C ALA A 23 22.46 3.30 -19.73
N ASP A 24 22.91 2.27 -20.40
CA ASP A 24 24.13 2.18 -21.20
C ASP A 24 23.88 1.61 -22.61
N ASN A 25 22.65 1.66 -23.08
CA ASN A 25 22.21 1.05 -24.34
C ASN A 25 22.44 -0.46 -24.43
N PHE A 26 22.63 -1.12 -23.30
CA PHE A 26 22.81 -2.56 -23.22
C PHE A 26 21.47 -3.27 -23.45
N GLY A 27 21.46 -4.20 -24.40
CA GLY A 27 20.30 -5.06 -24.65
C GLY A 27 19.25 -4.47 -25.60
N GLN A 28 18.25 -5.27 -25.87
CA GLN A 28 17.14 -4.95 -26.78
C GLN A 28 16.09 -4.09 -26.06
N GLN A 29 15.58 -3.05 -26.75
CA GLN A 29 14.63 -2.08 -26.18
C GLN A 29 13.41 -1.85 -27.08
N SER A 30 13.28 -2.59 -28.19
CA SER A 30 12.28 -2.32 -29.24
C SER A 30 10.84 -2.49 -28.76
N ALA A 31 10.56 -3.49 -27.92
CA ALA A 31 9.22 -3.73 -27.40
C ALA A 31 8.80 -2.63 -26.40
N ARG A 32 9.68 -2.25 -25.48
CA ARG A 32 9.44 -1.13 -24.54
C ARG A 32 9.24 0.19 -25.26
N MET A 33 10.05 0.47 -26.29
CA MET A 33 9.93 1.68 -27.12
C MET A 33 8.62 1.71 -27.90
N SER A 34 8.22 0.60 -28.51
CA SER A 34 6.95 0.49 -29.23
C SER A 34 5.75 0.70 -28.30
N LEU A 35 5.81 0.15 -27.08
CA LEU A 35 4.77 0.34 -26.09
C LEU A 35 4.70 1.79 -25.61
N GLU A 36 5.85 2.44 -25.38
CA GLU A 36 5.92 3.87 -25.04
C GLU A 36 5.26 4.71 -26.14
N GLN A 37 5.63 4.52 -27.41
CA GLN A 37 5.06 5.23 -28.56
C GLN A 37 3.54 5.02 -28.67
N LYS A 38 3.06 3.80 -28.43
CA LYS A 38 1.63 3.46 -28.45
C LYS A 38 0.84 4.24 -27.39
N LEU A 39 1.37 4.38 -26.18
CA LEU A 39 0.61 4.90 -25.05
C LEU A 39 0.83 6.40 -24.76
N ILE A 40 1.87 7.03 -25.36
CA ILE A 40 2.08 8.48 -25.25
C ILE A 40 0.84 9.29 -25.65
N PRO A 41 0.10 8.99 -26.72
CA PRO A 41 -1.05 9.79 -27.13
C PRO A 41 -2.17 9.86 -26.07
N ILE A 42 -2.27 8.87 -25.19
CA ILE A 42 -3.25 8.87 -24.09
C ILE A 42 -2.62 9.25 -22.74
N THR A 43 -1.34 9.63 -22.72
CA THR A 43 -0.64 10.02 -21.49
C THR A 43 -0.77 11.52 -21.28
N ILE A 44 -1.35 11.90 -20.15
CA ILE A 44 -1.63 13.28 -19.78
C ILE A 44 -0.75 13.65 -18.57
N VAL A 45 0.13 14.63 -18.75
CA VAL A 45 0.84 15.20 -17.59
C VAL A 45 -0.12 16.12 -16.86
N THR A 46 -0.50 15.75 -15.67
CA THR A 46 -1.52 16.46 -14.90
C THR A 46 -0.95 17.27 -13.76
N SER A 47 -1.58 18.42 -13.49
CA SER A 47 -1.46 19.16 -12.23
C SER A 47 -2.61 18.86 -11.26
N ASP A 48 -3.68 18.21 -11.72
CA ASP A 48 -4.87 17.89 -10.93
C ASP A 48 -4.57 16.87 -9.84
N PHE A 49 -3.64 15.96 -10.11
CA PHE A 49 -3.09 15.03 -9.17
C PHE A 49 -1.61 15.33 -8.94
N ASN A 50 -1.15 15.23 -7.73
CA ASN A 50 0.25 15.44 -7.37
C ASN A 50 0.74 14.30 -6.45
N ARG A 51 2.02 14.34 -6.08
CA ARG A 51 2.61 13.33 -5.22
C ARG A 51 1.91 13.23 -3.86
N GLN A 52 1.34 14.31 -3.35
CA GLN A 52 0.62 14.30 -2.08
C GLN A 52 -0.72 13.58 -2.20
N SER A 53 -1.46 13.76 -3.32
CA SER A 53 -2.74 13.08 -3.56
C SER A 53 -2.60 11.55 -3.68
N VAL A 54 -1.48 11.07 -4.24
CA VAL A 54 -1.18 9.64 -4.40
C VAL A 54 -0.29 9.08 -3.29
N SER A 55 -0.31 9.72 -2.13
CA SER A 55 0.41 9.28 -0.93
C SER A 55 -0.37 9.66 0.32
N TYR A 56 0.03 9.12 1.46
CA TYR A 56 -0.57 9.42 2.78
C TYR A 56 -0.44 10.88 3.23
N GLN A 57 0.25 11.74 2.49
CA GLN A 57 0.60 13.08 2.97
C GLN A 57 -0.61 13.97 3.27
N LEU A 58 -1.64 13.95 2.41
CA LEU A 58 -2.89 14.68 2.65
C LEU A 58 -3.71 14.01 3.76
N SER A 59 -3.77 12.68 3.77
CA SER A 59 -4.52 11.91 4.77
C SER A 59 -4.09 12.16 6.21
N LYS A 60 -2.87 12.67 6.46
CA LYS A 60 -2.40 13.03 7.81
C LYS A 60 -3.25 14.09 8.50
N ARG A 61 -3.95 14.93 7.75
CA ARG A 61 -4.74 16.04 8.25
C ARG A 61 -6.24 15.83 8.06
N ASP A 62 -6.63 14.83 7.28
CA ASP A 62 -8.03 14.56 6.98
C ASP A 62 -8.67 13.75 8.10
N SER A 63 -9.83 14.23 8.59
CA SER A 63 -10.66 13.52 9.58
C SER A 63 -10.94 12.09 9.11
N LEU A 64 -10.97 11.15 10.02
CA LEU A 64 -11.08 9.70 9.80
C LEU A 64 -9.88 9.09 9.04
N HIS A 65 -9.39 9.72 7.97
CA HIS A 65 -8.30 9.17 7.16
C HIS A 65 -6.98 9.09 7.95
N ARG A 66 -6.75 10.03 8.87
CA ARG A 66 -5.57 10.09 9.76
C ARG A 66 -5.53 9.02 10.86
N TRP A 67 -6.64 8.30 11.11
CA TRP A 67 -6.76 7.34 12.22
C TRP A 67 -5.84 6.12 12.13
N LEU A 68 -5.28 5.83 10.98
CA LEU A 68 -4.18 4.89 10.83
C LEU A 68 -3.11 5.49 9.91
N LYS A 69 -1.88 5.55 10.40
CA LYS A 69 -0.72 5.96 9.59
C LYS A 69 -0.34 4.85 8.61
N TYR A 70 -0.98 4.85 7.44
CA TYR A 70 -0.71 3.90 6.36
C TYR A 70 -0.01 4.63 5.20
N LYS A 71 1.33 4.44 5.08
CA LYS A 71 2.18 5.27 4.20
C LYS A 71 1.93 5.06 2.71
N GLU A 72 1.45 3.89 2.34
CA GLU A 72 1.26 3.44 0.96
C GLU A 72 -0.13 3.79 0.41
N GLY A 73 -0.95 4.45 1.22
CA GLY A 73 -2.28 4.91 0.82
C GLY A 73 -2.25 6.17 -0.03
N PHE A 74 -3.37 6.45 -0.67
CA PHE A 74 -3.67 7.70 -1.39
C PHE A 74 -4.72 8.54 -0.64
N SER A 75 -4.94 9.78 -1.10
CA SER A 75 -5.84 10.73 -0.42
C SER A 75 -7.32 10.50 -0.79
N ALA A 76 -8.20 10.96 0.11
CA ALA A 76 -9.63 11.01 -0.16
C ALA A 76 -9.98 11.89 -1.38
N ASP A 77 -9.24 12.98 -1.60
CA ASP A 77 -9.44 13.87 -2.75
C ASP A 77 -9.23 13.14 -4.08
N LEU A 78 -8.20 12.29 -4.17
CA LEU A 78 -7.98 11.44 -5.34
C LEU A 78 -9.22 10.57 -5.63
N VAL A 79 -9.72 9.87 -4.61
CA VAL A 79 -10.88 8.99 -4.77
C VAL A 79 -12.11 9.77 -5.21
N LYS A 80 -12.41 10.91 -4.56
CA LYS A 80 -13.56 11.77 -4.91
C LYS A 80 -13.52 12.23 -6.37
N ARG A 81 -12.33 12.63 -6.86
CA ARG A 81 -12.15 13.06 -8.25
C ARG A 81 -12.36 11.91 -9.24
N LEU A 82 -11.80 10.73 -8.95
CA LEU A 82 -11.98 9.56 -9.81
C LEU A 82 -13.44 9.06 -9.80
N LEU A 83 -14.12 9.05 -8.67
CA LEU A 83 -15.55 8.71 -8.60
C LEU A 83 -16.38 9.66 -9.49
N LYS A 84 -16.11 10.96 -9.41
CA LYS A 84 -16.75 11.97 -10.26
C LYS A 84 -16.44 11.76 -11.75
N GLU A 85 -15.18 11.53 -12.11
CA GLU A 85 -14.74 11.28 -13.48
C GLU A 85 -15.36 10.00 -14.06
N PHE A 86 -15.51 8.98 -13.25
CA PHE A 86 -16.13 7.71 -13.62
C PHE A 86 -17.66 7.79 -13.64
N ASN A 87 -18.25 8.94 -13.25
CA ASN A 87 -19.68 9.14 -13.15
C ASN A 87 -20.37 8.14 -12.21
N ILE A 88 -19.67 7.72 -11.14
CA ILE A 88 -20.22 6.83 -10.11
C ILE A 88 -21.32 7.55 -9.33
N LYS A 89 -22.41 6.86 -9.11
CA LYS A 89 -23.63 7.37 -8.45
C LYS A 89 -23.85 6.72 -7.09
N GLN A 90 -24.70 7.34 -6.29
CA GLN A 90 -25.23 6.72 -5.09
C GLN A 90 -25.89 5.36 -5.42
N GLY A 91 -25.62 4.35 -4.61
CA GLY A 91 -26.06 2.96 -4.83
C GLY A 91 -25.17 2.13 -5.76
N ASP A 92 -24.27 2.75 -6.53
CA ASP A 92 -23.28 2.02 -7.32
C ASP A 92 -22.31 1.25 -6.43
N THR A 93 -21.59 0.27 -6.99
CA THR A 93 -20.61 -0.55 -6.28
C THR A 93 -19.20 -0.32 -6.81
N VAL A 94 -18.27 0.05 -5.93
CA VAL A 94 -16.84 0.27 -6.23
C VAL A 94 -15.98 -0.74 -5.48
N LEU A 95 -14.97 -1.28 -6.15
CA LEU A 95 -14.02 -2.23 -5.57
C LEU A 95 -12.66 -1.56 -5.32
N ASP A 96 -12.06 -1.89 -4.18
CA ASP A 96 -10.62 -1.70 -3.92
C ASP A 96 -10.01 -3.02 -3.41
N PRO A 97 -9.34 -3.80 -4.29
CA PRO A 97 -8.76 -5.09 -3.91
C PRO A 97 -7.45 -5.00 -3.10
N PHE A 98 -6.98 -3.78 -2.79
CA PHE A 98 -5.80 -3.50 -1.97
C PHE A 98 -6.07 -2.30 -1.06
N VAL A 99 -7.13 -2.39 -0.28
CA VAL A 99 -7.79 -1.24 0.38
C VAL A 99 -6.95 -0.57 1.47
N GLY A 100 -5.93 -1.22 2.01
CA GLY A 100 -5.05 -0.67 3.02
C GLY A 100 -5.78 -0.10 4.23
N SER A 101 -5.69 1.21 4.44
CA SER A 101 -6.38 1.89 5.54
C SER A 101 -7.86 2.20 5.28
N GLY A 102 -8.44 1.78 4.16
CA GLY A 102 -9.87 1.95 3.87
C GLY A 102 -10.26 3.28 3.25
N THR A 103 -9.36 4.00 2.57
CA THR A 103 -9.67 5.31 2.00
C THR A 103 -10.79 5.25 0.97
N THR A 104 -10.71 4.32 0.01
CA THR A 104 -11.75 4.14 -1.02
C THR A 104 -13.11 3.83 -0.40
N SER A 105 -13.17 2.85 0.51
CA SER A 105 -14.42 2.43 1.16
C SER A 105 -15.04 3.54 2.01
N LEU A 106 -14.21 4.35 2.69
CA LEU A 106 -14.70 5.46 3.50
C LEU A 106 -15.30 6.58 2.63
N VAL A 107 -14.61 6.95 1.55
CA VAL A 107 -15.14 7.96 0.61
C VAL A 107 -16.43 7.47 -0.04
N CYS A 108 -16.51 6.20 -0.41
CA CYS A 108 -17.73 5.58 -0.93
C CYS A 108 -18.89 5.71 0.08
N LYS A 109 -18.68 5.34 1.35
CA LYS A 109 -19.69 5.48 2.41
C LYS A 109 -20.20 6.91 2.52
N MET A 110 -19.28 7.87 2.56
CA MET A 110 -19.63 9.29 2.69
C MET A 110 -20.44 9.83 1.49
N GLN A 111 -20.40 9.16 0.35
CA GLN A 111 -21.13 9.52 -0.88
C GLN A 111 -22.32 8.60 -1.19
N GLY A 112 -22.69 7.67 -0.30
CA GLY A 112 -23.80 6.75 -0.54
C GLY A 112 -23.50 5.66 -1.58
N ILE A 113 -22.23 5.33 -1.78
CA ILE A 113 -21.74 4.33 -2.74
C ILE A 113 -21.37 3.05 -1.98
N ASN A 114 -21.81 1.90 -2.49
CA ASN A 114 -21.43 0.60 -1.95
C ASN A 114 -19.96 0.29 -2.27
N SER A 115 -19.29 -0.46 -1.40
CA SER A 115 -17.92 -0.84 -1.64
C SER A 115 -17.64 -2.31 -1.33
N ILE A 116 -16.75 -2.90 -2.13
CA ILE A 116 -16.13 -4.19 -1.88
C ILE A 116 -14.64 -3.92 -1.65
N ALA A 117 -14.06 -4.57 -0.65
CA ALA A 117 -12.69 -4.27 -0.25
C ALA A 117 -11.97 -5.50 0.26
N PHE A 118 -10.71 -5.66 -0.13
CA PHE A 118 -9.84 -6.71 0.35
C PHE A 118 -8.54 -6.15 0.90
N ASP A 119 -8.05 -6.75 1.95
CA ASP A 119 -6.68 -6.58 2.42
C ASP A 119 -6.23 -7.81 3.19
N ILE A 120 -4.95 -8.09 3.15
CA ILE A 120 -4.35 -9.23 3.83
C ILE A 120 -3.77 -8.87 5.20
N LEU A 121 -3.56 -7.56 5.45
CA LEU A 121 -2.98 -7.10 6.70
C LEU A 121 -4.07 -6.92 7.77
N PRO A 122 -3.96 -7.57 8.94
CA PRO A 122 -5.03 -7.54 9.96
C PRO A 122 -5.34 -6.14 10.50
N MET A 123 -4.38 -5.22 10.50
CA MET A 123 -4.63 -3.84 10.93
C MET A 123 -5.59 -3.09 9.96
N SER A 124 -5.66 -3.47 8.70
CA SER A 124 -6.61 -2.90 7.74
C SER A 124 -8.05 -3.13 8.16
N LYS A 125 -8.37 -4.35 8.64
CA LYS A 125 -9.70 -4.68 9.18
C LYS A 125 -10.09 -3.79 10.35
N ILE A 126 -9.16 -3.59 11.30
CA ILE A 126 -9.39 -2.75 12.49
C ILE A 126 -9.66 -1.31 12.07
N ALA A 127 -8.82 -0.76 11.17
CA ALA A 127 -8.97 0.60 10.68
C ALA A 127 -10.27 0.82 9.90
N ILE A 128 -10.62 -0.10 9.02
CA ILE A 128 -11.84 -0.03 8.21
C ILE A 128 -13.07 -0.09 9.12
N LYS A 129 -13.15 -1.05 10.03
CA LYS A 129 -14.26 -1.16 10.98
C LYS A 129 -14.42 0.10 11.80
N ALA A 130 -13.34 0.61 12.41
CA ALA A 130 -13.42 1.82 13.21
C ALA A 130 -13.92 3.04 12.41
N LYS A 131 -13.41 3.25 11.21
CA LYS A 131 -13.81 4.37 10.35
C LYS A 131 -15.23 4.25 9.83
N GLN A 132 -15.66 3.05 9.50
CA GLN A 132 -17.02 2.78 9.01
C GLN A 132 -18.06 3.01 10.11
N SER A 133 -17.71 2.80 11.38
CA SER A 133 -18.58 3.05 12.54
C SER A 133 -18.62 4.52 12.99
N ALA A 134 -18.08 5.47 12.20
CA ALA A 134 -17.99 6.87 12.62
C ALA A 134 -19.34 7.50 13.02
N PHE A 135 -20.46 7.05 12.48
CA PHE A 135 -21.80 7.50 12.83
C PHE A 135 -22.47 6.70 13.94
N ASP A 136 -21.90 5.54 14.31
CA ASP A 136 -22.49 4.59 15.27
C ASP A 136 -21.94 4.80 16.68
N TYR A 137 -20.86 5.59 16.85
CA TYR A 137 -20.31 5.88 18.17
C TYR A 137 -21.22 6.79 18.99
N ASP A 138 -21.47 6.41 20.24
CA ASP A 138 -22.07 7.28 21.24
C ASP A 138 -21.02 8.22 21.83
N LEU A 139 -21.20 9.53 21.65
CA LEU A 139 -20.25 10.55 22.13
C LEU A 139 -20.18 10.62 23.66
N ILE A 140 -21.26 10.26 24.37
CA ILE A 140 -21.28 10.23 25.83
C ILE A 140 -20.43 9.05 26.31
N GLU A 141 -20.64 7.86 25.74
CA GLU A 141 -19.85 6.67 26.08
C GLU A 141 -18.38 6.84 25.70
N LEU A 142 -18.06 7.45 24.54
CA LEU A 142 -16.68 7.76 24.19
C LEU A 142 -16.02 8.72 25.18
N LYS A 143 -16.73 9.73 25.64
CA LYS A 143 -16.22 10.66 26.66
C LYS A 143 -15.96 9.94 27.98
N ARG A 144 -16.87 9.05 28.37
CA ARG A 144 -16.73 8.20 29.54
C ARG A 144 -15.52 7.27 29.45
N LEU A 145 -15.35 6.59 28.30
CA LEU A 145 -14.19 5.75 28.01
C LEU A 145 -12.87 6.52 28.12
N VAL A 146 -12.79 7.71 27.55
CA VAL A 146 -11.59 8.57 27.65
C VAL A 146 -11.30 8.92 29.12
N SER A 147 -12.33 9.31 29.89
CA SER A 147 -12.18 9.63 31.31
C SER A 147 -11.77 8.42 32.16
N GLU A 148 -12.27 7.22 31.83
CA GLU A 148 -11.85 5.99 32.50
C GLU A 148 -10.38 5.67 32.23
N ILE A 149 -9.92 5.75 30.98
CA ILE A 149 -8.50 5.58 30.63
C ILE A 149 -7.62 6.63 31.32
N GLU A 150 -8.11 7.87 31.44
CA GLU A 150 -7.38 8.97 32.10
C GLU A 150 -7.14 8.65 33.59
N ASN A 151 -8.09 8.03 34.26
CA ASN A 151 -7.99 7.65 35.67
C ASN A 151 -7.35 6.28 35.90
N LEU A 152 -7.22 5.46 34.85
CA LEU A 152 -6.65 4.12 34.94
C LEU A 152 -5.14 4.18 35.19
N SER A 153 -4.64 3.37 36.14
CA SER A 153 -3.22 3.26 36.46
C SER A 153 -2.78 1.81 36.43
N MET A 154 -1.67 1.54 35.78
CA MET A 154 -1.06 0.21 35.79
C MET A 154 -0.51 -0.09 37.20
N PRO A 155 -0.83 -1.24 37.80
CA PRO A 155 -0.27 -1.62 39.09
C PRO A 155 1.25 -1.75 39.05
N ASP A 156 1.93 -1.39 40.15
CA ASP A 156 3.41 -1.45 40.24
C ASP A 156 3.97 -2.86 40.02
N ASN A 157 3.20 -3.89 40.44
CA ASN A 157 3.57 -5.30 40.31
C ASN A 157 3.16 -5.90 38.97
N TYR A 158 2.65 -5.12 38.00
CA TYR A 158 2.27 -5.63 36.69
C TYR A 158 3.49 -6.10 35.89
N SER A 159 3.48 -7.38 35.46
CA SER A 159 4.64 -8.04 34.87
C SER A 159 4.47 -8.51 33.43
N LYS A 160 3.22 -8.53 32.92
CA LYS A 160 2.97 -8.97 31.54
C LYS A 160 3.53 -7.97 30.54
N ARG A 161 3.93 -8.46 29.37
CA ARG A 161 4.55 -7.69 28.30
C ARG A 161 3.82 -7.89 26.98
N THR A 162 3.88 -6.89 26.11
CA THR A 162 3.35 -7.01 24.75
C THR A 162 4.13 -8.06 23.96
N PRO A 163 3.48 -8.84 23.06
CA PRO A 163 4.19 -9.75 22.18
C PRO A 163 5.13 -8.99 21.23
N TYR A 164 6.19 -9.65 20.81
CA TYR A 164 7.16 -9.10 19.86
C TYR A 164 7.53 -10.15 18.79
N LEU A 165 8.07 -9.65 17.70
CA LEU A 165 8.73 -10.42 16.65
C LEU A 165 10.24 -10.30 16.81
N ALA A 166 11.02 -11.26 16.31
CA ALA A 166 12.47 -11.18 16.34
C ALA A 166 13.03 -9.85 15.77
N ILE A 167 12.33 -9.27 14.77
CA ILE A 167 12.71 -7.98 14.19
C ILE A 167 12.33 -6.79 15.08
N THR A 168 11.42 -6.94 16.05
CA THR A 168 10.94 -5.87 16.95
C THR A 168 11.39 -6.06 18.39
N ASP A 169 12.25 -7.05 18.68
CA ASP A 169 12.79 -7.25 20.02
C ASP A 169 13.55 -5.99 20.48
N GLY A 170 13.22 -5.53 21.70
CA GLY A 170 13.76 -4.30 22.27
C GLY A 170 13.28 -3.01 21.61
N ALA A 171 12.17 -3.04 20.89
CA ALA A 171 11.59 -1.85 20.25
C ALA A 171 11.01 -0.84 21.26
N TYR A 172 10.70 -1.25 22.47
CA TYR A 172 10.09 -0.38 23.47
C TYR A 172 10.93 -0.26 24.75
N PRO A 173 10.81 0.85 25.50
CA PRO A 173 11.21 0.87 26.91
C PRO A 173 10.48 -0.21 27.72
N ASP A 174 11.12 -0.74 28.76
CA ASP A 174 10.56 -1.82 29.60
C ASP A 174 9.16 -1.50 30.15
N ASN A 175 8.99 -0.30 30.68
CA ASN A 175 7.70 0.14 31.21
C ASN A 175 6.63 0.27 30.11
N THR A 176 7.03 0.70 28.90
CA THR A 176 6.11 0.83 27.77
C THR A 176 5.59 -0.52 27.29
N GLU A 177 6.42 -1.58 27.29
CA GLU A 177 5.96 -2.94 26.95
C GLU A 177 4.86 -3.41 27.92
N LYS A 178 5.02 -3.10 29.22
CA LYS A 178 4.03 -3.42 30.25
C LYS A 178 2.76 -2.59 30.08
N GLU A 179 2.90 -1.28 29.82
CA GLU A 179 1.73 -0.42 29.55
C GLU A 179 0.93 -0.91 28.34
N ILE A 180 1.58 -1.30 27.23
CA ILE A 180 0.89 -1.84 26.06
C ILE A 180 0.10 -3.10 26.44
N ALA A 181 0.70 -4.02 27.17
CA ALA A 181 0.02 -5.23 27.62
C ALA A 181 -1.15 -4.92 28.56
N PHE A 182 -0.95 -4.04 29.52
CA PHE A 182 -1.96 -3.62 30.51
C PHE A 182 -3.20 -3.00 29.84
N PHE A 183 -2.99 -1.99 28.98
CA PHE A 183 -4.11 -1.34 28.28
C PHE A 183 -4.79 -2.27 27.28
N THR A 184 -4.08 -3.24 26.72
CA THR A 184 -4.67 -4.26 25.85
C THR A 184 -5.58 -5.21 26.64
N GLU A 185 -5.14 -5.69 27.82
CA GLU A 185 -5.97 -6.52 28.68
C GLU A 185 -7.20 -5.75 29.16
N TRP A 186 -7.01 -4.52 29.65
CA TRP A 186 -8.12 -3.68 30.04
C TRP A 186 -9.12 -3.51 28.89
N ASN A 187 -8.65 -3.26 27.65
CA ASN A 187 -9.52 -3.10 26.50
C ASN A 187 -10.31 -4.37 26.17
N ASN A 188 -9.73 -5.54 26.36
CA ASN A 188 -10.41 -6.81 26.12
C ASN A 188 -11.47 -7.11 27.19
N ASP A 189 -11.21 -6.78 28.45
CA ASP A 189 -12.01 -7.17 29.61
C ASP A 189 -13.07 -6.13 30.04
N ASN A 190 -13.02 -4.89 29.49
CA ASN A 190 -13.97 -3.85 29.81
C ASN A 190 -15.38 -4.14 29.26
N LYS A 191 -16.37 -3.33 29.67
CA LYS A 191 -17.79 -3.49 29.33
C LYS A 191 -18.22 -2.72 28.07
N TYR A 192 -17.30 -2.02 27.41
CA TYR A 192 -17.61 -1.29 26.19
C TYR A 192 -17.96 -2.20 25.03
N SER A 193 -18.66 -1.66 24.06
CA SER A 193 -19.07 -2.43 22.87
C SER A 193 -17.88 -2.79 21.98
N GLU A 194 -18.07 -3.74 21.07
CA GLU A 194 -17.03 -4.16 20.12
C GLU A 194 -16.54 -3.04 19.20
N ILE A 195 -17.37 -2.04 18.90
CA ILE A 195 -16.94 -0.92 18.07
C ILE A 195 -15.99 0.00 18.85
N GLU A 196 -16.26 0.25 20.13
CA GLU A 196 -15.39 1.06 20.99
C GLU A 196 -14.10 0.33 21.33
N LYS A 197 -14.14 -0.98 21.63
CA LYS A 197 -12.94 -1.82 21.82
C LYS A 197 -12.06 -1.80 20.57
N ASN A 198 -12.66 -1.91 19.39
CA ASN A 198 -11.94 -1.82 18.11
C ASN A 198 -11.31 -0.45 17.91
N LEU A 199 -11.99 0.64 18.32
CA LEU A 199 -11.47 2.00 18.27
C LEU A 199 -10.25 2.18 19.18
N VAL A 200 -10.32 1.71 20.42
CA VAL A 200 -9.18 1.72 21.35
C VAL A 200 -8.01 0.94 20.77
N THR A 201 -8.26 -0.25 20.22
CA THR A 201 -7.24 -1.06 19.53
C THR A 201 -6.58 -0.28 18.40
N LEU A 202 -7.35 0.44 17.58
CA LEU A 202 -6.81 1.30 16.51
C LEU A 202 -5.94 2.44 17.08
N CYS A 203 -6.37 3.07 18.16
CA CYS A 203 -5.60 4.14 18.81
C CYS A 203 -4.29 3.62 19.43
N ILE A 204 -4.29 2.40 19.99
CA ILE A 204 -3.05 1.73 20.43
C ILE A 204 -2.15 1.48 19.23
N LEU A 205 -2.65 0.87 18.14
CA LEU A 205 -1.87 0.62 16.91
C LEU A 205 -1.20 1.90 16.38
N ASN A 206 -1.93 3.02 16.39
CA ASN A 206 -1.39 4.31 15.92
C ASN A 206 -0.39 4.95 16.89
N SER A 207 -0.38 4.49 18.15
CA SER A 207 0.55 4.92 19.19
C SER A 207 1.87 4.14 19.18
N LEU A 208 1.89 2.89 18.71
CA LEU A 208 3.03 1.98 18.83
C LEU A 208 4.35 2.58 18.33
N GLU A 209 4.36 3.15 17.11
CA GLU A 209 5.58 3.81 16.59
C GLU A 209 6.00 5.01 17.47
N LYS A 210 5.04 5.79 18.01
CA LYS A 210 5.32 6.99 18.79
C LYS A 210 6.05 6.68 20.10
N VAL A 211 5.62 5.61 20.76
CA VAL A 211 6.15 5.19 22.08
C VAL A 211 7.36 4.22 21.96
N SER A 212 7.78 3.87 20.75
CA SER A 212 8.87 2.94 20.50
C SER A 212 10.20 3.65 20.21
N TYR A 213 11.31 2.91 20.33
CA TYR A 213 12.63 3.27 19.85
C TYR A 213 12.79 3.12 18.33
N THR A 214 11.69 3.00 17.58
CA THR A 214 11.77 2.80 16.12
C THR A 214 11.03 3.89 15.36
N ALA A 215 11.44 4.11 14.11
CA ALA A 215 10.71 4.92 13.14
C ALA A 215 10.63 4.19 11.81
N LYS A 216 9.45 4.22 11.19
CA LYS A 216 9.26 3.68 9.85
C LYS A 216 9.96 4.57 8.83
N ASP A 217 10.96 4.04 8.14
CA ASP A 217 11.67 4.74 7.08
C ASP A 217 11.84 3.85 5.84
N GLY A 218 11.04 4.13 4.83
CA GLY A 218 10.99 3.28 3.64
C GLY A 218 10.67 1.83 4.01
N GLN A 219 11.58 0.93 3.67
CA GLN A 219 11.43 -0.53 3.86
C GLN A 219 11.91 -1.05 5.23
N PHE A 220 12.43 -0.18 6.09
CA PHE A 220 13.08 -0.60 7.32
C PHE A 220 12.55 0.16 8.53
N LEU A 221 12.62 -0.48 9.70
CA LEU A 221 12.56 0.20 10.96
C LEU A 221 13.94 0.80 11.25
N ARG A 222 14.03 2.13 11.33
CA ARG A 222 15.21 2.80 11.90
C ARG A 222 15.14 2.72 13.40
N TRP A 223 16.29 2.55 14.04
CA TRP A 223 16.39 2.37 15.46
C TRP A 223 17.01 3.60 16.13
N ASP A 224 16.39 4.05 17.18
CA ASP A 224 16.92 5.05 18.09
C ASP A 224 18.18 4.49 18.79
N TYR A 225 19.16 5.33 19.02
CA TYR A 225 20.43 4.93 19.61
C TYR A 225 20.32 4.30 21.00
N ARG A 226 19.24 4.57 21.74
CA ARG A 226 18.93 4.03 23.07
C ARG A 226 18.34 2.61 23.04
N SER A 227 17.95 2.12 21.90
CA SER A 227 17.38 0.78 21.80
C SER A 227 18.44 -0.28 22.15
N LYS A 228 18.00 -1.37 22.81
CA LYS A 228 18.84 -2.52 23.13
C LYS A 228 19.68 -2.95 21.93
N LYS A 229 19.08 -3.08 20.77
CA LYS A 229 19.73 -3.47 19.52
C LYS A 229 20.89 -2.54 19.11
N MET A 230 20.73 -1.23 19.28
CA MET A 230 21.77 -0.25 18.93
C MET A 230 22.88 -0.24 19.98
N LEU A 231 22.53 -0.39 21.26
CA LEU A 231 23.50 -0.48 22.36
C LEU A 231 24.40 -1.72 22.19
N GLU A 232 23.81 -2.89 22.03
CA GLU A 232 24.56 -4.16 21.82
C GLU A 232 25.43 -4.09 20.55
N SER A 233 24.90 -3.53 19.46
CA SER A 233 25.69 -3.36 18.23
C SER A 233 26.85 -2.37 18.40
N THR A 234 26.68 -1.33 19.20
CA THR A 234 27.73 -0.34 19.49
C THR A 234 28.81 -0.94 20.34
N GLU A 235 28.46 -1.70 21.39
CA GLU A 235 29.38 -2.42 22.27
C GLU A 235 30.21 -3.46 21.50
N TYR A 236 29.52 -4.33 20.73
CA TYR A 236 30.20 -5.31 19.86
C TYR A 236 31.21 -4.66 18.91
N ARG A 237 30.86 -3.48 18.32
CA ARG A 237 31.79 -2.80 17.42
C ARG A 237 33.00 -2.23 18.16
N LYS A 238 32.78 -1.69 19.36
CA LYS A 238 33.86 -1.18 20.23
C LYS A 238 34.83 -2.28 20.62
N GLU A 239 34.31 -3.42 21.09
CA GLU A 239 35.12 -4.57 21.48
C GLU A 239 35.94 -5.17 20.33
N ASN A 240 35.40 -5.10 19.10
CA ASN A 240 36.03 -5.66 17.90
C ASN A 240 36.80 -4.60 17.07
N GLY A 241 37.09 -3.42 17.62
CA GLY A 241 37.87 -2.38 16.93
C GLY A 241 37.28 -1.86 15.64
N LYS A 242 35.92 -1.99 15.46
CA LYS A 242 35.21 -1.55 14.25
C LYS A 242 34.81 -0.07 14.36
N THR A 243 34.68 0.58 13.21
CA THR A 243 34.21 1.97 13.14
C THR A 243 32.88 2.15 13.91
N PRO A 244 32.71 3.20 14.73
CA PRO A 244 31.49 3.48 15.46
C PRO A 244 30.27 3.57 14.53
N LEU A 245 29.09 3.21 15.07
CA LEU A 245 27.85 3.39 14.33
C LEU A 245 27.51 4.88 14.20
N VAL A 246 27.07 5.27 13.03
CA VAL A 246 26.49 6.60 12.84
C VAL A 246 25.10 6.62 13.43
N ILE A 247 24.84 7.49 14.39
CA ILE A 247 23.51 7.73 14.97
C ILE A 247 22.65 8.36 13.87
N ARG A 248 21.60 7.67 13.46
CA ARG A 248 20.70 8.10 12.39
C ARG A 248 19.31 8.49 12.89
N LEU A 249 18.98 8.17 14.12
CA LEU A 249 17.71 8.44 14.75
C LEU A 249 17.89 8.75 16.23
N ASP A 250 17.38 9.90 16.62
CA ASP A 250 17.12 10.30 17.99
C ASP A 250 15.67 10.78 18.06
N LYS A 251 14.84 10.12 18.86
CA LYS A 251 13.42 10.45 19.02
C LYS A 251 13.15 11.38 20.21
N GLY A 252 14.19 11.83 20.89
CA GLY A 252 14.01 12.64 22.09
C GLY A 252 13.26 11.90 23.19
N ASN A 253 12.46 12.62 23.98
CA ASN A 253 11.62 12.02 25.01
C ASN A 253 10.44 11.27 24.36
N LEU A 254 10.31 9.98 24.67
CA LEU A 254 9.16 9.18 24.24
C LEU A 254 7.99 9.43 25.20
N PRO A 255 6.77 9.62 24.69
CA PRO A 255 5.58 9.64 25.53
C PRO A 255 5.32 8.25 26.13
N THR A 256 4.58 8.18 27.23
CA THR A 256 4.00 6.91 27.70
C THR A 256 2.91 6.44 26.75
N LEU A 257 2.56 5.14 26.79
CA LEU A 257 1.43 4.67 26.00
C LEU A 257 0.15 5.40 26.37
N LYS A 258 -0.12 5.59 27.67
CA LYS A 258 -1.29 6.31 28.16
C LYS A 258 -1.40 7.72 27.55
N GLN A 259 -0.32 8.48 27.57
CA GLN A 259 -0.29 9.84 26.98
C GLN A 259 -0.59 9.81 25.47
N SER A 260 0.02 8.88 24.74
CA SER A 260 -0.21 8.74 23.31
C SER A 260 -1.64 8.28 23.01
N LEU A 261 -2.16 7.32 23.76
CA LEU A 261 -3.52 6.78 23.62
C LEU A 261 -4.58 7.86 23.85
N LEU A 262 -4.46 8.64 24.91
CA LEU A 262 -5.36 9.75 25.21
C LEU A 262 -5.32 10.83 24.11
N THR A 263 -4.14 11.13 23.58
CA THR A 263 -3.99 12.06 22.45
C THR A 263 -4.72 11.55 21.20
N GLU A 264 -4.58 10.27 20.87
CA GLU A 264 -5.27 9.66 19.74
C GLU A 264 -6.79 9.65 19.93
N LEU A 265 -7.27 9.19 21.09
CA LEU A 265 -8.70 9.15 21.43
C LEU A 265 -9.34 10.54 21.42
N SER A 266 -8.66 11.56 21.97
CA SER A 266 -9.15 12.94 21.92
C SER A 266 -9.27 13.44 20.48
N SER A 267 -8.29 13.13 19.62
CA SER A 267 -8.32 13.47 18.21
C SER A 267 -9.47 12.79 17.46
N VAL A 268 -9.68 11.51 17.74
CA VAL A 268 -10.75 10.70 17.17
C VAL A 268 -12.13 11.18 17.64
N TYR A 269 -12.29 11.51 18.92
CA TYR A 269 -13.52 12.08 19.48
C TYR A 269 -13.93 13.37 18.76
N ILE A 270 -12.96 14.27 18.53
CA ILE A 270 -13.21 15.53 17.79
C ILE A 270 -13.67 15.23 16.37
N ASP A 271 -13.04 14.26 15.68
CA ASP A 271 -13.43 13.87 14.31
C ASP A 271 -14.85 13.31 14.27
N ILE A 272 -15.19 12.37 15.16
CA ILE A 272 -16.53 11.76 15.26
C ILE A 272 -17.57 12.83 15.54
N SER A 273 -17.36 13.65 16.57
CA SER A 273 -18.26 14.74 16.95
C SER A 273 -18.50 15.71 15.79
N THR A 274 -17.44 16.06 15.04
CA THR A 274 -17.54 16.95 13.88
C THR A 274 -18.34 16.32 12.74
N ILE A 275 -18.12 15.05 12.46
CA ILE A 275 -18.78 14.35 11.35
C ILE A 275 -20.25 14.11 11.65
N GLN A 276 -20.58 13.64 12.86
CA GLN A 276 -21.96 13.40 13.27
C GLN A 276 -22.79 14.70 13.29
N LYS A 277 -22.14 15.85 13.57
CA LYS A 277 -22.79 17.15 13.51
C LYS A 277 -23.04 17.68 12.09
N ASN A 278 -22.11 17.39 11.15
CA ASN A 278 -22.08 18.06 9.84
C ASN A 278 -22.48 17.16 8.68
N ALA A 279 -22.69 15.87 8.89
CA ALA A 279 -23.07 14.93 7.85
C ALA A 279 -24.15 13.98 8.36
N THR A 280 -24.99 13.52 7.44
CA THR A 280 -25.96 12.45 7.68
C THR A 280 -25.36 11.12 7.20
N PRO A 281 -25.59 10.04 7.93
CA PRO A 281 -25.15 8.72 7.47
C PRO A 281 -25.92 8.33 6.20
N ASN A 282 -25.18 7.79 5.23
CA ASN A 282 -25.77 7.14 4.08
C ASN A 282 -25.87 5.63 4.36
N GLU A 283 -27.00 5.03 4.00
CA GLU A 283 -27.11 3.58 3.96
C GLU A 283 -26.25 3.03 2.82
N THR A 284 -25.22 2.29 3.16
CA THR A 284 -24.29 1.70 2.19
C THR A 284 -23.86 0.31 2.64
N ILE A 285 -23.56 -0.54 1.68
CA ILE A 285 -23.04 -1.86 1.93
C ILE A 285 -21.51 -1.83 1.78
N LEU A 286 -20.80 -2.26 2.83
CA LEU A 286 -19.38 -2.56 2.74
C LEU A 286 -19.18 -4.07 2.88
N ASN A 287 -18.71 -4.71 1.83
CA ASN A 287 -18.25 -6.10 1.85
C ASN A 287 -16.72 -6.10 2.00
N PHE A 288 -16.23 -6.22 3.24
CA PHE A 288 -14.80 -6.34 3.51
C PHE A 288 -14.45 -7.79 3.82
N SER A 289 -13.41 -8.32 3.14
CA SER A 289 -12.79 -9.62 3.46
C SER A 289 -11.30 -9.44 3.74
N GLU A 290 -10.85 -10.06 4.86
CA GLU A 290 -9.43 -10.22 5.14
C GLU A 290 -8.90 -11.36 4.28
N GLY A 291 -8.23 -11.02 3.18
CA GLY A 291 -7.75 -12.01 2.22
C GLY A 291 -6.99 -11.42 1.04
N ASN A 292 -6.39 -12.33 0.27
CA ASN A 292 -5.63 -11.99 -0.92
C ASN A 292 -6.57 -11.81 -2.12
N ALA A 293 -6.43 -10.71 -2.83
CA ALA A 293 -7.21 -10.40 -4.03
C ALA A 293 -7.19 -11.54 -5.07
N LEU A 294 -6.06 -12.24 -5.23
CA LEU A 294 -5.96 -13.40 -6.14
C LEU A 294 -6.94 -14.54 -5.82
N TYR A 295 -7.40 -14.62 -4.57
CA TYR A 295 -8.28 -15.69 -4.08
C TYR A 295 -9.70 -15.21 -3.81
N GLU A 296 -9.86 -13.93 -3.49
CA GLU A 296 -11.16 -13.36 -3.17
C GLU A 296 -11.92 -12.92 -4.44
N LEU A 297 -11.23 -12.33 -5.43
CA LEU A 297 -11.88 -11.87 -6.67
C LEU A 297 -12.58 -13.00 -7.44
N PRO A 298 -12.00 -14.21 -7.60
CA PRO A 298 -12.66 -15.31 -8.32
C PRO A 298 -13.99 -15.79 -7.70
N LYS A 299 -14.23 -15.51 -6.41
CA LYS A 299 -15.45 -15.90 -5.68
C LYS A 299 -16.64 -14.97 -5.94
N LEU A 300 -16.37 -13.76 -6.43
CA LEU A 300 -17.42 -12.77 -6.69
C LEU A 300 -18.16 -13.06 -7.99
N GLU A 301 -19.43 -12.65 -8.05
CA GLU A 301 -20.27 -12.71 -9.25
C GLU A 301 -19.78 -11.75 -10.33
N SER A 302 -20.03 -12.09 -11.60
CA SER A 302 -19.64 -11.26 -12.75
C SER A 302 -20.56 -10.03 -12.88
N ASN A 303 -20.05 -8.94 -13.48
CA ASN A 303 -20.79 -7.73 -13.81
C ASN A 303 -21.49 -7.05 -12.62
N ILE A 304 -20.82 -7.00 -11.47
CA ILE A 304 -21.34 -6.35 -10.25
C ILE A 304 -20.74 -4.95 -10.01
N LEU A 305 -19.57 -4.64 -10.60
CA LEU A 305 -18.84 -3.42 -10.31
C LEU A 305 -19.15 -2.30 -11.29
N ASN A 306 -19.38 -1.11 -10.76
CA ASN A 306 -19.50 0.14 -11.52
C ASN A 306 -18.16 0.86 -11.68
N GLY A 307 -17.17 0.53 -10.83
CA GLY A 307 -15.82 1.07 -10.91
C GLY A 307 -14.84 0.37 -9.98
N VAL A 308 -13.54 0.58 -10.25
CA VAL A 308 -12.43 0.11 -9.40
C VAL A 308 -11.45 1.27 -9.20
N ILE A 309 -11.07 1.54 -7.95
CA ILE A 309 -10.07 2.55 -7.62
C ILE A 309 -9.11 1.92 -6.61
N THR A 310 -7.86 1.72 -7.01
CA THR A 310 -6.92 0.97 -6.19
C THR A 310 -5.45 1.35 -6.42
N SER A 311 -4.61 0.98 -5.47
CA SER A 311 -3.15 1.06 -5.55
C SER A 311 -2.58 -0.28 -5.06
N PRO A 312 -2.15 -1.18 -5.95
CA PRO A 312 -1.56 -2.44 -5.54
C PRO A 312 -0.21 -2.21 -4.83
N PRO A 313 0.30 -3.18 -4.08
CA PRO A 313 1.70 -3.18 -3.69
C PRO A 313 2.61 -2.96 -4.91
N TYR A 314 3.57 -2.02 -4.81
CA TYR A 314 4.41 -1.68 -5.96
C TYR A 314 5.56 -2.67 -6.16
N CYS A 315 5.99 -2.84 -7.40
CA CYS A 315 7.14 -3.67 -7.77
C CYS A 315 8.48 -3.05 -7.32
N ASN A 316 8.58 -2.56 -6.09
CA ASN A 316 9.69 -1.75 -5.59
C ASN A 316 10.46 -2.39 -4.42
N ARG A 317 10.27 -3.68 -4.17
CA ARG A 317 10.88 -4.46 -3.08
C ARG A 317 10.41 -4.03 -1.69
N TYR A 318 9.24 -3.39 -1.59
CA TYR A 318 8.70 -2.95 -0.31
C TYR A 318 8.10 -4.12 0.48
N ASP A 319 8.66 -4.37 1.66
CA ASP A 319 8.18 -5.44 2.55
C ASP A 319 7.24 -4.87 3.63
N TYR A 320 5.94 -4.97 3.39
CA TYR A 320 4.90 -4.53 4.31
C TYR A 320 5.03 -5.19 5.69
N THR A 321 5.47 -6.46 5.74
CA THR A 321 5.61 -7.18 7.00
C THR A 321 6.73 -6.64 7.88
N ARG A 322 7.74 -6.00 7.28
CA ARG A 322 8.80 -5.30 8.02
C ARG A 322 8.38 -3.91 8.45
N THR A 323 7.71 -3.18 7.56
CA THR A 323 7.26 -1.81 7.86
C THR A 323 6.23 -1.78 8.98
N TYR A 324 5.34 -2.76 9.00
CA TYR A 324 4.25 -2.87 10.00
C TYR A 324 4.53 -3.94 11.06
N ALA A 325 5.81 -4.25 11.32
CA ALA A 325 6.19 -5.29 12.25
C ALA A 325 5.73 -5.04 13.70
N LEU A 326 5.68 -3.78 14.16
CA LEU A 326 5.16 -3.43 15.49
C LEU A 326 3.67 -3.75 15.59
N GLU A 327 2.90 -3.34 14.60
CA GLU A 327 1.45 -3.56 14.54
C GLU A 327 1.14 -5.06 14.42
N LEU A 328 1.87 -5.77 13.58
CA LEU A 328 1.71 -7.21 13.41
C LEU A 328 2.06 -7.99 14.68
N ALA A 329 3.14 -7.60 15.37
CA ALA A 329 3.51 -8.18 16.67
C ALA A 329 2.40 -7.95 17.71
N TYR A 330 1.94 -6.71 17.85
CA TYR A 330 0.86 -6.34 18.75
C TYR A 330 -0.41 -7.16 18.50
N LEU A 331 -0.75 -7.42 17.24
CA LEU A 331 -1.90 -8.24 16.84
C LEU A 331 -1.66 -9.76 16.97
N GLY A 332 -0.57 -10.19 17.61
CA GLY A 332 -0.27 -11.59 17.88
C GLY A 332 0.20 -12.39 16.65
N ILE A 333 0.66 -11.72 15.61
CA ILE A 333 1.28 -12.38 14.47
C ILE A 333 2.68 -12.84 14.87
N THR A 334 2.95 -14.13 14.78
CA THR A 334 4.25 -14.74 15.11
C THR A 334 5.21 -14.72 13.92
N ASP A 335 6.52 -14.92 14.16
CA ASP A 335 7.53 -15.00 13.09
C ASP A 335 7.20 -16.07 12.02
N LYS A 336 6.56 -17.18 12.43
CA LYS A 336 6.07 -18.21 11.49
C LYS A 336 4.95 -17.68 10.62
N LYS A 337 3.99 -16.97 11.20
CA LYS A 337 2.85 -16.35 10.47
C LYS A 337 3.33 -15.22 9.57
N ILE A 338 4.33 -14.42 9.97
CA ILE A 338 4.95 -13.37 9.14
C ILE A 338 5.52 -13.96 7.84
N LYS A 339 6.23 -15.10 7.93
CA LYS A 339 6.78 -15.76 6.74
C LYS A 339 5.67 -16.21 5.78
N LYS A 340 4.55 -16.72 6.32
CA LYS A 340 3.38 -17.09 5.52
C LYS A 340 2.71 -15.87 4.90
N LEU A 341 2.42 -14.85 5.69
CA LEU A 341 1.81 -13.60 5.25
C LEU A 341 2.60 -12.94 4.11
N ARG A 342 3.95 -12.92 4.21
CA ARG A 342 4.82 -12.42 3.15
C ARG A 342 4.65 -13.18 1.83
N GLN A 343 4.42 -14.48 1.87
CA GLN A 343 4.17 -15.27 0.65
C GLN A 343 2.76 -15.06 0.09
N GLU A 344 1.81 -14.69 0.92
CA GLU A 344 0.43 -14.39 0.51
C GLU A 344 0.28 -12.99 -0.10
N LEU A 345 1.12 -12.02 0.30
CA LEU A 345 1.16 -10.69 -0.34
C LEU A 345 1.50 -10.79 -1.83
N LEU A 346 1.01 -9.84 -2.64
CA LEU A 346 1.42 -9.70 -4.04
C LEU A 346 2.95 -9.72 -4.16
N SER A 347 3.49 -10.29 -5.22
CA SER A 347 4.94 -10.46 -5.44
C SER A 347 5.65 -9.11 -5.65
N CYS A 348 5.80 -8.36 -4.55
CA CYS A 348 6.47 -7.06 -4.51
C CYS A 348 7.83 -7.08 -3.79
N THR A 349 8.24 -8.23 -3.22
CA THR A 349 9.53 -8.42 -2.54
C THR A 349 10.33 -9.57 -3.15
N VAL A 350 11.66 -9.51 -2.98
CA VAL A 350 12.58 -10.53 -3.51
C VAL A 350 12.47 -11.88 -2.78
N GLU A 351 11.80 -11.91 -1.63
CA GLU A 351 11.54 -13.11 -0.84
C GLU A 351 10.31 -13.91 -1.34
N ASN A 352 9.46 -13.30 -2.17
CA ASN A 352 8.29 -13.99 -2.70
C ASN A 352 8.68 -15.16 -3.60
N LYS A 353 7.94 -16.25 -3.45
CA LYS A 353 8.02 -17.44 -4.32
C LYS A 353 6.95 -17.34 -5.42
N PRO A 354 7.13 -18.03 -6.56
CA PRO A 354 6.08 -18.12 -7.58
C PRO A 354 4.79 -18.69 -6.98
N LYS A 355 3.65 -18.14 -7.38
CA LYS A 355 2.30 -18.56 -6.93
C LYS A 355 1.48 -19.23 -8.04
N ILE A 356 2.07 -19.40 -9.21
CA ILE A 356 1.34 -19.84 -10.40
C ILE A 356 0.64 -21.20 -10.21
N ASP A 357 1.30 -22.15 -9.54
CA ASP A 357 0.70 -23.46 -9.28
C ASP A 357 -0.54 -23.33 -8.40
N PHE A 358 -0.48 -22.50 -7.35
CA PHE A 358 -1.60 -22.25 -6.47
C PHE A 358 -2.75 -21.50 -7.17
N ILE A 359 -2.43 -20.53 -8.04
CA ILE A 359 -3.43 -19.84 -8.87
C ILE A 359 -4.11 -20.85 -9.79
N LYS A 360 -3.34 -21.75 -10.42
CA LYS A 360 -3.86 -22.82 -11.27
C LYS A 360 -4.85 -23.72 -10.53
N GLU A 361 -4.48 -24.19 -9.33
CA GLU A 361 -5.34 -25.03 -8.51
C GLU A 361 -6.67 -24.34 -8.19
N ASN A 362 -6.66 -23.05 -7.85
CA ASN A 362 -7.87 -22.27 -7.59
C ASN A 362 -8.76 -22.12 -8.84
N TYR A 363 -8.16 -21.88 -10.00
CA TYR A 363 -8.90 -21.77 -11.27
C TYR A 363 -9.53 -23.12 -11.68
N ILE A 364 -8.82 -24.23 -11.47
CA ILE A 364 -9.36 -25.59 -11.70
C ILE A 364 -10.53 -25.85 -10.72
N ALA A 365 -10.34 -25.58 -9.43
CA ALA A 365 -11.38 -25.77 -8.42
C ALA A 365 -12.64 -24.92 -8.72
N SER A 366 -12.46 -23.75 -9.31
CA SER A 366 -13.53 -22.84 -9.74
C SER A 366 -14.10 -23.18 -11.14
N LYS A 367 -13.66 -24.27 -11.78
CA LYS A 367 -14.06 -24.66 -13.15
C LYS A 367 -13.70 -23.60 -14.21
N LYS A 368 -12.63 -22.85 -14.01
CA LYS A 368 -12.12 -21.78 -14.88
C LYS A 368 -10.77 -22.13 -15.54
N GLU A 369 -10.47 -23.40 -15.74
CA GLU A 369 -9.16 -23.84 -16.30
C GLU A 369 -8.87 -23.23 -17.68
N LYS A 370 -9.89 -23.05 -18.51
CA LYS A 370 -9.74 -22.41 -19.83
C LYS A 370 -9.29 -20.94 -19.68
N ASP A 371 -9.85 -20.23 -18.71
CA ASP A 371 -9.47 -18.84 -18.43
C ASP A 371 -8.02 -18.77 -17.95
N PHE A 372 -7.60 -19.69 -17.06
CA PHE A 372 -6.21 -19.80 -16.64
C PHE A 372 -5.27 -19.97 -17.84
N ILE A 373 -5.57 -20.91 -18.73
CA ILE A 373 -4.75 -21.18 -19.93
C ILE A 373 -4.67 -19.91 -20.80
N HIS A 374 -5.80 -19.25 -21.04
CA HIS A 374 -5.85 -18.02 -21.83
C HIS A 374 -5.00 -16.90 -21.23
N ILE A 375 -5.13 -16.66 -19.92
CA ILE A 375 -4.34 -15.64 -19.21
C ILE A 375 -2.84 -15.96 -19.31
N MET A 376 -2.45 -17.23 -19.12
CA MET A 376 -1.07 -17.66 -19.27
C MET A 376 -0.51 -17.46 -20.67
N GLN A 377 -1.35 -17.62 -21.70
CA GLN A 377 -0.96 -17.34 -23.10
C GLN A 377 -0.70 -15.84 -23.31
N ILE A 378 -1.53 -14.96 -22.72
CA ILE A 378 -1.32 -13.51 -22.76
C ILE A 378 0.04 -13.16 -22.14
N ILE A 379 0.32 -13.66 -20.93
CA ILE A 379 1.58 -13.40 -20.23
C ILE A 379 2.78 -13.89 -21.05
N LYS A 380 2.72 -15.13 -21.52
CA LYS A 380 3.81 -15.77 -22.27
C LYS A 380 4.10 -15.08 -23.60
N ASN A 381 3.08 -14.56 -24.27
CA ASN A 381 3.20 -13.92 -25.59
C ASN A 381 3.49 -12.41 -25.48
N ASN A 382 3.51 -11.84 -24.28
CA ASN A 382 3.78 -10.42 -24.11
C ASN A 382 5.26 -10.08 -24.39
N LYS A 383 5.49 -9.35 -25.48
CA LYS A 383 6.84 -9.03 -25.96
C LYS A 383 7.59 -8.11 -25.02
N THR A 384 6.90 -7.19 -24.36
CA THR A 384 7.50 -6.24 -23.42
C THR A 384 8.02 -6.95 -22.17
N LEU A 385 7.25 -7.90 -21.62
CA LEU A 385 7.70 -8.74 -20.51
C LEU A 385 8.87 -9.64 -20.92
N ALA A 386 8.83 -10.24 -22.10
CA ALA A 386 9.93 -11.07 -22.61
C ALA A 386 11.24 -10.27 -22.74
N GLU A 387 11.17 -9.03 -23.25
CA GLU A 387 12.31 -8.13 -23.36
C GLU A 387 12.88 -7.75 -22.00
N ILE A 388 12.02 -7.38 -21.03
CA ILE A 388 12.45 -7.04 -19.67
C ILE A 388 13.12 -8.24 -18.99
N ASN A 389 12.54 -9.43 -19.13
CA ASN A 389 13.09 -10.65 -18.58
C ASN A 389 14.48 -10.97 -19.16
N HIS A 390 14.62 -10.81 -20.45
CA HIS A 390 15.91 -10.96 -21.12
C HIS A 390 16.93 -9.94 -20.57
N SER A 391 16.59 -8.65 -20.56
CA SER A 391 17.46 -7.58 -20.08
C SER A 391 17.87 -7.79 -18.61
N LEU A 392 16.94 -8.11 -17.72
CA LEU A 392 17.24 -8.37 -16.31
C LEU A 392 18.09 -9.62 -16.12
N THR A 393 17.91 -10.64 -16.97
CA THR A 393 18.73 -11.86 -16.96
C THR A 393 20.20 -11.54 -17.29
N GLU A 394 20.42 -10.78 -18.36
CA GLU A 394 21.77 -10.34 -18.74
C GLU A 394 22.40 -9.43 -17.68
N ARG A 395 21.62 -8.48 -17.12
CA ARG A 395 22.09 -7.65 -15.99
C ARG A 395 22.49 -8.48 -14.77
N ASN A 396 21.74 -9.53 -14.48
CA ASN A 396 22.09 -10.43 -13.37
C ASN A 396 23.36 -11.22 -13.64
N LYS A 397 23.56 -11.71 -14.88
CA LYS A 397 24.80 -12.39 -15.29
C LYS A 397 26.02 -11.47 -15.16
N ASN A 398 25.88 -10.20 -15.50
CA ASN A 398 26.93 -9.18 -15.41
C ASN A 398 27.17 -8.66 -13.98
N GLY A 399 26.45 -9.14 -12.99
CA GLY A 399 26.58 -8.67 -11.60
C GLY A 399 25.99 -7.27 -11.35
N ASP A 400 25.22 -6.72 -12.27
CA ASP A 400 24.59 -5.39 -12.16
C ASP A 400 23.37 -5.40 -11.21
N ILE A 401 22.84 -6.57 -10.88
CA ILE A 401 21.71 -6.74 -9.96
C ILE A 401 22.20 -7.30 -8.63
N ASN A 402 22.02 -6.53 -7.56
CA ASN A 402 22.52 -6.88 -6.22
C ASN A 402 21.73 -8.00 -5.51
N ASN A 403 20.60 -8.44 -6.07
CA ASN A 403 19.80 -9.54 -5.53
C ASN A 403 19.16 -10.35 -6.65
N LYS A 404 19.54 -11.62 -6.76
CA LYS A 404 19.04 -12.56 -7.78
C LYS A 404 17.52 -12.77 -7.74
N GLY A 405 16.86 -12.46 -6.62
CA GLY A 405 15.40 -12.52 -6.49
C GLY A 405 14.62 -11.45 -7.26
N VAL A 406 15.29 -10.39 -7.75
CA VAL A 406 14.64 -9.29 -8.49
C VAL A 406 13.91 -9.81 -9.74
N LEU A 407 14.56 -10.65 -10.54
CA LEU A 407 13.95 -11.20 -11.75
C LEU A 407 12.67 -12.00 -11.42
N ARG A 408 12.76 -12.90 -10.44
CA ARG A 408 11.60 -13.68 -9.99
C ARG A 408 10.46 -12.79 -9.47
N MET A 409 10.80 -11.75 -8.70
CA MET A 409 9.83 -10.78 -8.18
C MET A 409 9.11 -10.04 -9.31
N VAL A 410 9.84 -9.52 -10.30
CA VAL A 410 9.26 -8.79 -11.44
C VAL A 410 8.33 -9.70 -12.24
N ASN A 411 8.74 -10.93 -12.52
CA ASN A 411 7.91 -11.91 -13.23
C ASN A 411 6.64 -12.23 -12.46
N GLY A 412 6.77 -12.64 -11.19
CA GLY A 412 5.63 -12.97 -10.35
C GLY A 412 4.67 -11.78 -10.17
N TYR A 413 5.19 -10.56 -10.11
CA TYR A 413 4.37 -9.36 -10.00
C TYR A 413 3.42 -9.18 -11.19
N PHE A 414 3.93 -9.27 -12.42
CA PHE A 414 3.09 -9.12 -13.61
C PHE A 414 2.22 -10.34 -13.86
N GLU A 415 2.70 -11.55 -13.55
CA GLU A 415 1.88 -12.75 -13.60
C GLU A 415 0.64 -12.59 -12.71
N GLU A 416 0.84 -12.30 -11.43
CA GLU A 416 -0.24 -12.14 -10.45
C GLU A 416 -1.19 -10.99 -10.81
N LEU A 417 -0.67 -9.83 -11.24
CA LEU A 417 -1.50 -8.71 -11.68
C LEU A 417 -2.34 -9.03 -12.91
N THR A 418 -1.83 -9.83 -13.86
CA THR A 418 -2.61 -10.21 -15.05
C THR A 418 -3.83 -11.04 -14.67
N PHE A 419 -3.70 -11.95 -13.71
CA PHE A 419 -4.85 -12.68 -13.16
C PHE A 419 -5.84 -11.75 -12.47
N ILE A 420 -5.35 -10.75 -11.72
CA ILE A 420 -6.21 -9.73 -11.10
C ILE A 420 -6.93 -8.93 -12.18
N TYR A 421 -6.26 -8.50 -13.25
CA TYR A 421 -6.90 -7.75 -14.35
C TYR A 421 -7.99 -8.56 -15.04
N ALA A 422 -7.78 -9.85 -15.25
CA ALA A 422 -8.78 -10.74 -15.82
C ALA A 422 -10.04 -10.84 -14.93
N GLU A 423 -9.86 -10.99 -13.62
CA GLU A 423 -10.99 -11.00 -12.70
C GLU A 423 -11.67 -9.63 -12.62
N LEU A 424 -10.93 -8.53 -12.61
CA LEU A 424 -11.52 -7.18 -12.66
C LEU A 424 -12.35 -6.98 -13.95
N PHE A 425 -11.86 -7.46 -15.10
CA PHE A 425 -12.61 -7.41 -16.35
C PHE A 425 -13.93 -8.19 -16.26
N ARG A 426 -13.90 -9.39 -15.70
CA ARG A 426 -15.10 -10.22 -15.47
C ARG A 426 -16.10 -9.53 -14.53
N LEU A 427 -15.61 -8.90 -13.46
CA LEU A 427 -16.42 -8.29 -12.41
C LEU A 427 -17.03 -6.95 -12.80
N CYS A 428 -16.35 -6.17 -13.63
CA CYS A 428 -16.83 -4.88 -14.11
C CYS A 428 -18.07 -5.05 -15.00
N LYS A 429 -19.02 -4.13 -14.85
CA LYS A 429 -20.12 -3.93 -15.81
C LYS A 429 -19.57 -3.29 -17.10
N PRO A 430 -20.25 -3.44 -18.26
CA PRO A 430 -19.94 -2.63 -19.44
C PRO A 430 -19.92 -1.13 -19.09
N GLY A 431 -18.93 -0.39 -19.58
CA GLY A 431 -18.72 1.03 -19.27
C GLY A 431 -18.04 1.31 -17.92
N ALA A 432 -17.86 0.31 -17.07
CA ALA A 432 -17.16 0.49 -15.81
C ALA A 432 -15.67 0.80 -16.03
N LYS A 433 -15.14 1.74 -15.23
CA LYS A 433 -13.74 2.17 -15.31
C LYS A 433 -12.92 1.66 -14.13
N VAL A 434 -11.65 1.39 -14.41
CA VAL A 434 -10.65 0.92 -13.45
C VAL A 434 -9.53 1.96 -13.38
N ALA A 435 -9.23 2.47 -12.19
CA ALA A 435 -8.06 3.30 -11.92
C ALA A 435 -7.03 2.53 -11.10
N PHE A 436 -5.82 2.45 -11.62
CA PHE A 436 -4.67 1.83 -10.98
C PHE A 436 -3.58 2.86 -10.71
N VAL A 437 -3.24 3.09 -9.43
CA VAL A 437 -2.14 4.00 -9.02
C VAL A 437 -0.85 3.19 -8.91
N ASN A 438 0.17 3.55 -9.67
CA ASN A 438 1.44 2.83 -9.74
C ASN A 438 2.66 3.75 -9.83
N ASP A 439 3.83 3.20 -9.45
CA ASP A 439 5.15 3.77 -9.69
C ASP A 439 5.93 2.88 -10.66
N ASN A 440 6.61 3.48 -11.63
CA ASN A 440 7.61 2.78 -12.44
C ASN A 440 8.86 2.49 -11.61
N VAL A 441 9.59 1.44 -11.97
CA VAL A 441 10.78 0.99 -11.24
C VAL A 441 11.97 0.82 -12.17
N ARG A 442 13.17 0.70 -11.58
CA ARG A 442 14.42 0.50 -12.34
C ARG A 442 15.35 -0.42 -11.57
N TYR A 443 15.83 -1.47 -12.23
CA TYR A 443 16.76 -2.43 -11.66
C TYR A 443 17.95 -2.66 -12.59
N GLY A 444 19.16 -2.63 -12.06
CA GLY A 444 20.38 -2.82 -12.85
C GLY A 444 20.50 -1.87 -14.05
N GLY A 445 19.96 -0.66 -13.93
CA GLY A 445 19.91 0.29 -15.03
C GLY A 445 18.74 0.12 -16.01
N GLU A 446 17.93 -0.96 -15.89
CA GLU A 446 16.78 -1.24 -16.76
C GLU A 446 15.50 -0.62 -16.21
N VAL A 447 14.85 0.22 -17.01
CA VAL A 447 13.55 0.82 -16.67
C VAL A 447 12.43 -0.16 -16.96
N ILE A 448 11.53 -0.31 -16.00
CA ILE A 448 10.31 -1.12 -16.08
C ILE A 448 9.14 -0.15 -15.95
N SER A 449 8.47 0.12 -17.05
CA SER A 449 7.29 0.98 -17.12
C SER A 449 6.05 0.23 -16.65
N VAL A 450 5.91 0.08 -15.32
CA VAL A 450 4.82 -0.70 -14.70
C VAL A 450 3.45 -0.22 -15.17
N ASP A 451 3.27 1.09 -15.31
CA ASP A 451 2.04 1.71 -15.81
C ASP A 451 1.66 1.23 -17.21
N TYR A 452 2.59 1.28 -18.14
CA TYR A 452 2.33 0.92 -19.53
C TYR A 452 2.22 -0.59 -19.73
N ILE A 453 3.04 -1.38 -19.05
CA ILE A 453 2.96 -2.85 -19.09
C ILE A 453 1.61 -3.30 -18.52
N SER A 454 1.18 -2.73 -17.40
CA SER A 454 -0.13 -3.01 -16.82
C SER A 454 -1.26 -2.65 -17.77
N THR A 455 -1.14 -1.52 -18.49
CA THR A 455 -2.12 -1.09 -19.49
C THR A 455 -2.14 -2.03 -20.71
N GLU A 456 -0.98 -2.50 -21.18
CA GLU A 456 -0.88 -3.47 -22.29
C GLU A 456 -1.52 -4.81 -21.91
N LEU A 457 -1.23 -5.32 -20.70
CA LEU A 457 -1.81 -6.57 -20.20
C LEU A 457 -3.34 -6.45 -20.01
N ALA A 458 -3.81 -5.34 -19.46
CA ALA A 458 -5.24 -5.07 -19.30
C ALA A 458 -5.95 -4.98 -20.67
N GLU A 459 -5.32 -4.37 -21.68
CA GLU A 459 -5.83 -4.32 -23.06
C GLU A 459 -5.91 -5.71 -23.67
N GLN A 460 -4.89 -6.55 -23.48
CA GLN A 460 -4.88 -7.93 -23.97
C GLN A 460 -5.94 -8.81 -23.28
N ILE A 461 -6.34 -8.48 -22.07
CA ILE A 461 -7.48 -9.12 -21.37
C ILE A 461 -8.83 -8.66 -21.96
N GLY A 462 -8.92 -7.45 -22.52
CA GLY A 462 -10.14 -6.93 -23.12
C GLY A 462 -10.55 -5.51 -22.67
N PHE A 463 -9.84 -4.90 -21.72
CA PHE A 463 -10.06 -3.52 -21.38
C PHE A 463 -9.64 -2.58 -22.51
N LYS A 464 -10.34 -1.46 -22.63
CA LYS A 464 -9.92 -0.34 -23.49
C LYS A 464 -9.08 0.63 -22.67
N PRO A 465 -7.82 0.89 -23.02
CA PRO A 465 -7.04 1.97 -22.43
C PRO A 465 -7.72 3.32 -22.69
N VAL A 466 -7.94 4.11 -21.64
CA VAL A 466 -8.60 5.42 -21.75
C VAL A 466 -7.60 6.54 -21.61
N LYS A 467 -6.82 6.52 -20.53
CA LYS A 467 -5.77 7.53 -20.29
C LYS A 467 -4.76 7.05 -19.24
N VAL A 468 -3.60 7.69 -19.25
CA VAL A 468 -2.58 7.56 -18.22
C VAL A 468 -2.26 8.95 -17.67
N TYR A 469 -2.63 9.22 -16.44
CA TYR A 469 -2.20 10.44 -15.76
C TYR A 469 -0.76 10.28 -15.29
N SER A 470 0.15 11.06 -15.84
CA SER A 470 1.54 11.15 -15.40
C SER A 470 1.71 12.31 -14.43
N LEU A 471 2.18 12.00 -13.22
CA LEU A 471 2.35 13.00 -12.17
C LEU A 471 3.71 13.68 -12.31
N LYS A 472 3.76 15.00 -12.12
CA LYS A 472 5.02 15.75 -12.11
C LYS A 472 5.93 15.23 -11.01
N GLN A 473 7.09 14.67 -11.38
CA GLN A 473 8.13 14.24 -10.44
C GLN A 473 9.42 15.00 -10.70
N GLN A 474 10.06 15.45 -9.62
CA GLN A 474 11.37 16.11 -9.67
C GLN A 474 12.51 15.17 -9.27
N LYS A 475 12.22 14.06 -8.61
CA LYS A 475 13.23 13.13 -8.05
C LYS A 475 12.88 11.69 -8.40
N GLY A 476 13.90 10.88 -8.66
CA GLY A 476 13.75 9.42 -8.78
C GLY A 476 13.28 8.79 -7.47
N ASN A 477 12.65 7.60 -7.56
CA ASN A 477 12.22 6.86 -6.38
C ASN A 477 13.42 6.23 -5.63
N SER A 478 13.23 5.90 -4.34
CA SER A 478 14.28 5.37 -3.48
C SER A 478 14.65 3.92 -3.78
N SER A 479 13.82 3.19 -4.55
CA SER A 479 14.04 1.79 -4.89
C SER A 479 15.11 1.56 -5.96
N GLN A 480 15.52 2.62 -6.67
CA GLN A 480 16.58 2.52 -7.68
C GLN A 480 17.93 2.20 -7.04
N GLN A 481 18.63 1.27 -7.66
CA GLN A 481 20.02 0.98 -7.31
C GLN A 481 20.93 2.13 -7.76
N MET A 482 21.68 2.68 -6.82
CA MET A 482 22.36 3.96 -7.00
C MET A 482 23.77 3.85 -7.54
N ALA A 483 24.47 2.72 -7.34
CA ALA A 483 25.92 2.66 -7.48
C ALA A 483 26.38 3.01 -8.91
N LYS A 484 26.19 2.10 -9.86
CA LYS A 484 26.72 2.25 -11.24
C LYS A 484 25.85 3.15 -12.13
N PHE A 485 24.53 3.11 -11.93
CA PHE A 485 23.56 3.69 -12.88
C PHE A 485 22.90 4.98 -12.39
N GLY A 486 23.18 5.44 -11.18
CA GLY A 486 22.61 6.66 -10.63
C GLY A 486 21.08 6.60 -10.45
N ARG A 487 20.47 7.75 -10.19
CA ARG A 487 19.01 7.94 -10.12
C ARG A 487 18.50 8.70 -11.33
N VAL A 488 17.37 8.25 -11.87
CA VAL A 488 16.62 8.98 -12.90
C VAL A 488 15.19 9.20 -12.43
N PRO A 489 14.53 10.30 -12.85
CA PRO A 489 13.09 10.46 -12.66
C PRO A 489 12.34 9.33 -13.35
N LEU A 490 11.37 8.71 -12.65
CA LEU A 490 10.48 7.71 -13.23
C LEU A 490 9.04 8.19 -13.09
N ARG A 491 8.19 7.87 -14.05
CA ARG A 491 6.76 8.18 -13.95
C ARG A 491 6.16 7.56 -12.70
N LYS A 492 5.38 8.35 -11.98
CA LYS A 492 4.31 7.90 -11.10
C LYS A 492 3.01 8.24 -11.78
N SER A 493 2.09 7.29 -11.84
CA SER A 493 0.96 7.41 -12.74
C SER A 493 -0.33 6.82 -12.15
N ILE A 494 -1.45 7.24 -12.75
CA ILE A 494 -2.75 6.63 -12.58
C ILE A 494 -3.19 6.18 -13.97
N THR A 495 -3.26 4.87 -14.18
CA THR A 495 -3.78 4.31 -15.43
C THR A 495 -5.28 4.13 -15.33
N VAL A 496 -6.01 4.50 -16.38
CA VAL A 496 -7.46 4.37 -16.45
C VAL A 496 -7.84 3.51 -17.64
N TRP A 497 -8.57 2.44 -17.38
CA TRP A 497 -9.10 1.51 -18.36
C TRP A 497 -10.61 1.43 -18.26
N GLU A 498 -11.29 1.04 -19.34
CA GLU A 498 -12.75 0.88 -19.41
C GLU A 498 -13.10 -0.49 -19.97
N LYS A 499 -14.08 -1.16 -19.36
CA LYS A 499 -14.69 -2.34 -19.97
C LYS A 499 -15.70 -1.86 -21.00
N ALA A 500 -15.40 -2.05 -22.29
CA ALA A 500 -16.28 -1.68 -23.40
C ALA A 500 -17.56 -2.56 -23.43
#